data_139d829f1d3e109ed5d951ac1d6a2ebf
#
_entry.id   139d829f1d3e109ed5d951ac1d6a2ebf
#
_cell.length_a   1.000
_cell.length_b   1.000
_cell.length_c   1.000
_cell.angle_alpha   90.00
_cell.angle_beta   90.00
_cell.angle_gamma   90.00
#
_symmetry.space_group_name_H-M   'P 1'
#
loop_
_entity.id
_entity.type
_entity.pdbx_description
1 polymer ?
#
loop_
_entity_poly.entity_id
_entity_poly.type
_entity_poly.pdbx_seq_one_letter_code
_entity_poly.pdbx_strand_id
1 'polypeptide(L)'
;MKRKSILLFSLVPVILACIALINLFTPGERERYDLFLAEQYSSVARELPDSPEMAALQDHYMTVDPELQRVPVERLYDAYLTARELQEQLAFKSGSEPIEWEETGSNMGGRTRAVMWDPNDAAGKKAWAGGVTGGLWYNDDVTSGLSMWQPVDDFWPNLSICCMTYDPVDPQTFYVGTGEPFTARVIYRESSGVGTGIWKSEDAGATWTLIPSTQDFKYISDIEVRDENGSSVIYAGVVSGSYHGINHQSQPSDGLYRSDDGGATWEQALPDINGSNKPYAPADIEIGPDGRIFVGTMKNLDMEGGATILWSDAGTAGSWTVFDDYIAIIEAQPEYNVPGRVILASAPSDASVVYALIGSGYISNSTGFNYARGGFILRSDDKGETWSETNQPEGGIDWASLSWHAFIAAVSPDNPDELYVGGLDVWKSANAGSSWSHLSDWSLMYWGGGPDYVHADQHAQVYKDGSPEEMLFGSDGGVFYTSNAGSGNP
;
A
#
# COMPACT_ATOMS: atom_id res chain seq x y z
N MET A 1 58.53 36.20 7.59
CA MET A 1 57.19 35.49 7.56
C MET A 1 56.03 36.44 7.32
N LYS A 2 56.05 37.47 6.50
CA LYS A 2 54.94 38.42 6.28
C LYS A 2 54.44 38.50 4.83
N ARG A 3 55.01 37.75 3.89
CA ARG A 3 54.54 37.76 2.45
C ARG A 3 53.60 36.68 2.04
N LYS A 4 53.38 35.62 2.85
CA LYS A 4 52.39 34.52 2.50
C LYS A 4 50.94 34.83 2.88
N SER A 5 50.71 35.72 3.85
CA SER A 5 49.34 36.06 4.30
C SER A 5 48.63 37.04 3.36
N ILE A 6 49.36 37.85 2.60
CA ILE A 6 48.75 38.82 1.68
C ILE A 6 48.23 38.13 0.40
N LEU A 7 48.87 37.05 -0.05
CA LEU A 7 48.40 36.29 -1.22
C LEU A 7 47.11 35.50 -0.93
N LEU A 8 46.93 35.01 0.32
CA LEU A 8 45.70 34.32 0.67
C LEU A 8 44.48 35.26 0.76
N PHE A 9 44.69 36.49 1.24
CA PHE A 9 43.61 37.49 1.32
C PHE A 9 43.17 38.04 -0.03
N SER A 10 44.00 37.95 -1.06
CA SER A 10 43.65 38.38 -2.42
C SER A 10 42.96 37.28 -3.25
N LEU A 11 43.13 36.00 -2.90
CA LEU A 11 42.50 34.88 -3.61
C LEU A 11 41.02 34.68 -3.23
N VAL A 12 40.66 34.90 -1.98
CA VAL A 12 39.27 34.72 -1.51
C VAL A 12 38.28 35.62 -2.24
N PRO A 13 38.45 36.92 -2.40
CA PRO A 13 37.52 37.76 -3.13
C PRO A 13 37.50 37.43 -4.64
N VAL A 14 38.60 36.95 -5.21
CA VAL A 14 38.61 36.49 -6.62
C VAL A 14 37.81 35.20 -6.77
N ILE A 15 37.96 34.26 -5.87
CA ILE A 15 37.15 33.00 -5.88
C ILE A 15 35.70 33.33 -5.66
N LEU A 16 35.34 34.19 -4.72
CA LEU A 16 33.94 34.61 -4.49
C LEU A 16 33.38 35.38 -5.69
N ALA A 17 34.16 36.20 -6.36
CA ALA A 17 33.75 36.89 -7.59
C ALA A 17 33.57 35.90 -8.75
N CYS A 18 34.43 34.87 -8.88
CA CYS A 18 34.28 33.83 -9.87
C CYS A 18 33.03 32.97 -9.60
N ILE A 19 32.75 32.61 -8.35
CA ILE A 19 31.52 31.86 -7.97
C ILE A 19 30.31 32.73 -8.22
N ALA A 20 30.34 34.02 -7.89
CA ALA A 20 29.25 34.94 -8.19
C ALA A 20 29.02 35.13 -9.68
N LEU A 21 30.09 35.19 -10.49
CA LEU A 21 29.99 35.26 -11.96
C LEU A 21 29.46 33.95 -12.56
N ILE A 22 29.90 32.81 -12.06
CA ILE A 22 29.38 31.50 -12.51
C ILE A 22 27.86 31.42 -12.22
N ASN A 23 27.43 31.82 -11.02
CA ASN A 23 26.00 31.84 -10.67
C ASN A 23 25.17 32.90 -11.43
N LEU A 24 25.82 33.97 -11.94
CA LEU A 24 25.18 34.99 -12.77
C LEU A 24 25.03 34.53 -14.24
N PHE A 25 25.86 33.59 -14.71
CA PHE A 25 25.88 33.13 -16.09
C PHE A 25 25.34 31.70 -16.27
N THR A 26 25.11 30.93 -15.18
CA THR A 26 24.39 29.68 -15.26
C THR A 26 22.89 29.94 -15.16
N PRO A 27 22.12 29.59 -16.19
CA PRO A 27 20.68 29.72 -16.12
C PRO A 27 20.14 29.00 -14.88
N GLY A 28 19.24 29.65 -14.14
CA GLY A 28 18.47 28.99 -13.08
C GLY A 28 17.64 27.82 -13.65
N GLU A 29 17.21 26.92 -12.80
CA GLU A 29 16.40 25.77 -13.25
C GLU A 29 15.16 26.20 -14.04
N ARG A 30 14.49 27.26 -13.61
CA ARG A 30 13.34 27.85 -14.31
C ARG A 30 13.73 28.34 -15.69
N GLU A 31 14.82 29.06 -15.81
CA GLU A 31 15.33 29.58 -17.08
C GLU A 31 15.73 28.45 -18.03
N ARG A 32 16.34 27.38 -17.51
CA ARG A 32 16.64 26.16 -18.29
C ARG A 32 15.38 25.50 -18.81
N TYR A 33 14.34 25.42 -17.99
CA TYR A 33 13.06 24.89 -18.40
C TYR A 33 12.38 25.77 -19.47
N ASP A 34 12.38 27.08 -19.30
CA ASP A 34 11.80 28.01 -20.29
C ASP A 34 12.58 27.96 -21.62
N LEU A 35 13.92 27.81 -21.58
CA LEU A 35 14.74 27.60 -22.77
C LEU A 35 14.43 26.26 -23.47
N PHE A 36 14.26 25.18 -22.69
CA PHE A 36 13.86 23.90 -23.22
C PHE A 36 12.49 23.98 -23.91
N LEU A 37 11.49 24.61 -23.28
CA LEU A 37 10.18 24.81 -23.90
C LEU A 37 10.28 25.63 -25.20
N ALA A 38 11.04 26.73 -25.19
CA ALA A 38 11.24 27.57 -26.37
C ALA A 38 11.89 26.78 -27.53
N GLU A 39 12.81 25.90 -27.25
CA GLU A 39 13.44 25.00 -28.24
C GLU A 39 12.43 23.99 -28.79
N GLN A 40 11.60 23.37 -27.94
CA GLN A 40 10.56 22.41 -28.34
C GLN A 40 9.51 23.05 -29.26
N TYR A 41 9.10 24.27 -28.97
CA TYR A 41 8.09 24.97 -29.75
C TYR A 41 8.62 25.67 -31.03
N SER A 42 9.95 25.75 -31.17
CA SER A 42 10.56 26.52 -32.28
C SER A 42 10.85 25.73 -33.54
N SER A 43 10.59 24.43 -33.61
CA SER A 43 11.01 23.62 -34.76
C SER A 43 9.94 22.68 -35.31
N VAL A 44 9.88 22.62 -36.61
CA VAL A 44 9.19 21.64 -37.45
C VAL A 44 9.62 20.22 -37.06
N ALA A 45 8.62 19.36 -36.75
CA ALA A 45 8.69 17.89 -36.66
C ALA A 45 10.07 17.30 -36.32
N ARG A 46 10.59 17.53 -35.11
CA ARG A 46 11.66 16.75 -34.53
C ARG A 46 11.05 15.67 -33.62
N GLU A 47 11.67 14.48 -33.60
CA GLU A 47 11.45 13.55 -32.51
C GLU A 47 11.71 14.31 -31.20
N LEU A 48 10.73 14.32 -30.31
CA LEU A 48 10.88 14.95 -29.00
C LEU A 48 12.02 14.22 -28.28
N PRO A 49 13.00 14.95 -27.70
CA PRO A 49 14.05 14.31 -26.94
C PRO A 49 13.45 13.60 -25.73
N ASP A 50 13.95 12.42 -25.41
CA ASP A 50 13.63 11.71 -24.19
C ASP A 50 14.33 12.41 -23.02
N SER A 51 13.62 13.30 -22.36
CA SER A 51 14.12 14.14 -21.26
C SER A 51 13.18 14.02 -20.05
N PRO A 52 13.19 12.88 -19.36
CA PRO A 52 12.29 12.65 -18.21
C PRO A 52 12.53 13.66 -17.07
N GLU A 53 13.74 14.15 -16.91
CA GLU A 53 14.05 15.20 -15.94
C GLU A 53 13.35 16.53 -16.22
N MET A 54 13.09 16.84 -17.48
CA MET A 54 12.33 18.03 -17.84
C MET A 54 10.83 17.85 -17.61
N ALA A 55 10.31 16.64 -17.80
CA ALA A 55 8.94 16.31 -17.47
C ALA A 55 8.70 16.41 -15.95
N ALA A 56 9.60 15.87 -15.14
CA ALA A 56 9.54 15.98 -13.68
C ALA A 56 9.64 17.45 -13.22
N LEU A 57 10.49 18.23 -13.84
CA LEU A 57 10.63 19.66 -13.56
C LEU A 57 9.37 20.46 -13.96
N GLN A 58 8.75 20.10 -15.07
CA GLN A 58 7.47 20.66 -15.48
C GLN A 58 6.39 20.38 -14.46
N ASP A 59 6.23 19.13 -14.06
CA ASP A 59 5.26 18.71 -13.03
C ASP A 59 5.48 19.48 -11.72
N HIS A 60 6.73 19.58 -11.27
CA HIS A 60 7.08 20.35 -10.09
C HIS A 60 6.64 21.82 -10.20
N TYR A 61 6.94 22.52 -11.31
CA TYR A 61 6.55 23.93 -11.47
C TYR A 61 5.05 24.13 -11.67
N MET A 62 4.33 23.14 -12.16
CA MET A 62 2.87 23.19 -12.29
C MET A 62 2.15 22.99 -10.95
N THR A 63 2.75 22.26 -10.04
CA THR A 63 2.11 21.81 -8.79
C THR A 63 2.64 22.49 -7.53
N VAL A 64 3.87 23.03 -7.57
CA VAL A 64 4.48 23.68 -6.41
C VAL A 64 3.76 24.97 -6.02
N ASP A 65 3.44 25.12 -4.74
CA ASP A 65 3.03 26.41 -4.18
C ASP A 65 4.27 27.33 -4.06
N PRO A 66 4.25 28.51 -4.69
CA PRO A 66 5.42 29.38 -4.72
C PRO A 66 5.77 29.99 -3.35
N GLU A 67 4.85 30.05 -2.40
CA GLU A 67 5.11 30.52 -1.06
C GLU A 67 5.65 29.42 -0.15
N LEU A 68 5.10 28.20 -0.27
CA LEU A 68 5.52 27.05 0.51
C LEU A 68 6.75 26.34 -0.07
N GLN A 69 7.07 26.58 -1.35
CA GLN A 69 8.15 25.92 -2.10
C GLN A 69 8.02 24.37 -2.11
N ARG A 70 6.78 23.87 -2.04
CA ARG A 70 6.43 22.45 -2.11
C ARG A 70 5.01 22.28 -2.61
N VAL A 71 4.66 21.05 -3.00
CA VAL A 71 3.29 20.69 -3.35
C VAL A 71 2.45 20.59 -2.07
N PRO A 72 1.38 21.39 -1.92
CA PRO A 72 0.56 21.41 -0.70
C PRO A 72 -0.52 20.32 -0.75
N VAL A 73 -0.13 19.06 -0.59
CA VAL A 73 -1.06 17.90 -0.64
C VAL A 73 -2.21 17.99 0.37
N GLU A 74 -2.00 18.69 1.49
CA GLU A 74 -3.03 18.94 2.49
C GLU A 74 -4.18 19.81 2.00
N ARG A 75 -4.03 20.50 0.87
CA ARG A 75 -5.08 21.33 0.25
C ARG A 75 -5.90 20.60 -0.80
N LEU A 76 -5.55 19.37 -1.15
CA LEU A 76 -6.21 18.62 -2.23
C LEU A 76 -7.71 18.42 -1.95
N TYR A 77 -8.06 18.08 -0.72
CA TYR A 77 -9.45 17.84 -0.35
C TYR A 77 -10.30 19.12 -0.46
N ASP A 78 -9.81 20.25 0.02
CA ASP A 78 -10.52 21.54 -0.09
C ASP A 78 -10.65 21.98 -1.56
N ALA A 79 -9.62 21.72 -2.36
CA ALA A 79 -9.66 21.97 -3.80
C ALA A 79 -10.71 21.10 -4.51
N TYR A 80 -10.82 19.83 -4.14
CA TYR A 80 -11.84 18.93 -4.64
C TYR A 80 -13.26 19.43 -4.31
N LEU A 81 -13.52 19.77 -3.06
CA LEU A 81 -14.83 20.31 -2.63
C LEU A 81 -15.19 21.57 -3.43
N THR A 82 -14.22 22.47 -3.62
CA THR A 82 -14.40 23.69 -4.44
C THR A 82 -14.70 23.35 -5.88
N ALA A 83 -14.00 22.36 -6.47
CA ALA A 83 -14.24 21.93 -7.86
C ALA A 83 -15.65 21.33 -8.01
N ARG A 84 -16.10 20.52 -7.06
CA ARG A 84 -17.46 19.95 -7.03
C ARG A 84 -18.52 21.04 -6.98
N GLU A 85 -18.40 22.03 -6.08
CA GLU A 85 -19.32 23.15 -6.00
C GLU A 85 -19.38 23.94 -7.31
N LEU A 86 -18.25 24.17 -7.98
CA LEU A 86 -18.19 24.85 -9.28
C LEU A 86 -18.86 24.03 -10.37
N GLN A 87 -18.68 22.71 -10.41
CA GLN A 87 -19.35 21.83 -11.36
C GLN A 87 -20.88 21.88 -11.21
N GLU A 88 -21.40 21.82 -10.00
CA GLU A 88 -22.82 21.93 -9.70
C GLU A 88 -23.37 23.28 -10.16
N GLN A 89 -22.66 24.39 -9.90
CA GLN A 89 -23.05 25.72 -10.35
C GLN A 89 -23.04 25.86 -11.88
N LEU A 90 -22.11 25.20 -12.56
CA LEU A 90 -22.02 25.22 -14.03
C LEU A 90 -23.12 24.37 -14.67
N ALA A 91 -23.48 23.23 -14.08
CA ALA A 91 -24.59 22.40 -14.55
C ALA A 91 -25.93 23.18 -14.61
N PHE A 92 -26.14 24.13 -13.70
CA PHE A 92 -27.30 25.01 -13.70
C PHE A 92 -27.22 26.17 -14.73
N LYS A 93 -26.03 26.49 -15.25
CA LYS A 93 -25.82 27.68 -16.10
C LYS A 93 -25.61 27.34 -17.57
N SER A 94 -25.32 26.11 -17.93
CA SER A 94 -24.99 25.78 -19.30
C SER A 94 -26.22 25.46 -20.13
N GLY A 95 -26.58 26.34 -21.04
CA GLY A 95 -27.43 26.03 -22.21
C GLY A 95 -26.63 25.40 -23.37
N SER A 96 -25.41 24.90 -23.12
CA SER A 96 -24.60 24.12 -24.07
C SER A 96 -24.88 22.64 -23.86
N GLU A 97 -25.03 21.88 -24.93
CA GLU A 97 -25.07 20.43 -24.88
C GLU A 97 -23.84 19.94 -24.09
N PRO A 98 -24.02 19.04 -23.11
CA PRO A 98 -22.90 18.46 -22.40
C PRO A 98 -22.00 17.73 -23.40
N ILE A 99 -20.68 17.81 -23.19
CA ILE A 99 -19.75 16.93 -23.88
C ILE A 99 -20.01 15.52 -23.35
N GLU A 100 -20.46 14.63 -24.21
CA GLU A 100 -20.56 13.21 -23.87
C GLU A 100 -19.19 12.56 -24.05
N TRP A 101 -18.67 12.01 -22.97
CA TRP A 101 -17.46 11.19 -23.00
C TRP A 101 -17.90 9.73 -23.15
N GLU A 102 -17.35 9.05 -24.14
CA GLU A 102 -17.52 7.61 -24.31
C GLU A 102 -16.27 6.93 -23.73
N GLU A 103 -16.48 6.08 -22.74
CA GLU A 103 -15.42 5.30 -22.15
C GLU A 103 -15.02 4.17 -23.12
N THR A 104 -13.77 4.17 -23.56
CA THR A 104 -13.19 3.06 -24.28
C THR A 104 -12.48 2.16 -23.29
N GLY A 105 -13.14 1.08 -22.87
CA GLY A 105 -12.60 0.12 -21.92
C GLY A 105 -11.20 -0.34 -22.33
N SER A 106 -10.29 -0.32 -21.37
CA SER A 106 -8.93 -0.83 -21.50
C SER A 106 -8.84 -2.20 -20.82
N ASN A 107 -8.09 -3.11 -21.42
CA ASN A 107 -7.68 -4.35 -20.75
C ASN A 107 -6.34 -4.21 -20.01
N MET A 108 -5.86 -2.99 -19.84
CA MET A 108 -4.67 -2.71 -19.06
C MET A 108 -5.06 -2.62 -17.59
N GLY A 109 -4.53 -3.53 -16.78
CA GLY A 109 -4.62 -3.46 -15.33
C GLY A 109 -3.59 -2.47 -14.76
N GLY A 110 -3.66 -2.28 -13.46
CA GLY A 110 -2.71 -1.49 -12.68
C GLY A 110 -2.54 -2.11 -11.31
N ARG A 111 -1.52 -1.68 -10.58
CA ARG A 111 -1.26 -2.20 -9.23
C ARG A 111 -2.49 -2.11 -8.36
N THR A 112 -3.00 -3.27 -7.94
CA THR A 112 -4.19 -3.44 -7.12
C THR A 112 -3.78 -4.01 -5.77
N ARG A 113 -3.97 -3.21 -4.69
CA ARG A 113 -3.62 -3.63 -3.31
C ARG A 113 -4.82 -3.98 -2.46
N ALA A 114 -6.01 -3.58 -2.85
CA ALA A 114 -7.22 -3.88 -2.14
C ALA A 114 -8.17 -4.63 -3.07
N VAL A 115 -8.71 -5.75 -2.61
CA VAL A 115 -9.78 -6.50 -3.28
C VAL A 115 -10.78 -6.97 -2.23
N MET A 116 -12.06 -6.92 -2.57
CA MET A 116 -13.13 -7.33 -1.66
C MET A 116 -14.31 -7.88 -2.48
N TRP A 117 -14.84 -9.02 -2.07
CA TRP A 117 -16.15 -9.46 -2.55
C TRP A 117 -17.24 -8.56 -1.96
N ASP A 118 -18.25 -8.20 -2.76
CA ASP A 118 -19.35 -7.39 -2.26
C ASP A 118 -20.28 -8.26 -1.38
N PRO A 119 -20.36 -7.99 -0.06
CA PRO A 119 -21.18 -8.79 0.85
C PRO A 119 -22.69 -8.63 0.58
N ASN A 120 -23.09 -7.61 -0.20
CA ASN A 120 -24.48 -7.33 -0.52
C ASN A 120 -24.93 -7.94 -1.85
N ASP A 121 -24.01 -8.50 -2.64
CA ASP A 121 -24.37 -9.18 -3.88
C ASP A 121 -24.87 -10.60 -3.61
N ALA A 122 -26.18 -10.82 -3.69
CA ALA A 122 -26.79 -12.13 -3.49
C ALA A 122 -26.34 -13.19 -4.53
N ALA A 123 -25.80 -12.78 -5.67
CA ALA A 123 -25.22 -13.68 -6.66
C ALA A 123 -23.76 -14.05 -6.32
N GLY A 124 -23.11 -13.29 -5.43
CA GLY A 124 -21.74 -13.48 -5.00
C GLY A 124 -20.73 -13.36 -6.14
N LYS A 125 -20.95 -12.41 -7.05
CA LYS A 125 -20.12 -12.19 -8.25
C LYS A 125 -19.49 -10.83 -8.32
N LYS A 126 -20.09 -9.86 -7.62
CA LYS A 126 -19.61 -8.49 -7.58
C LYS A 126 -18.40 -8.38 -6.68
N ALA A 127 -17.39 -7.64 -7.16
CA ALA A 127 -16.18 -7.37 -6.41
C ALA A 127 -15.75 -5.90 -6.54
N TRP A 128 -14.98 -5.47 -5.56
CA TRP A 128 -14.37 -4.15 -5.47
C TRP A 128 -12.87 -4.27 -5.56
N ALA A 129 -12.22 -3.27 -6.15
CA ALA A 129 -10.77 -3.21 -6.28
C ALA A 129 -10.24 -1.80 -6.05
N GLY A 130 -9.17 -1.69 -5.29
CA GLY A 130 -8.46 -0.45 -5.02
C GLY A 130 -7.09 -0.43 -5.68
N GLY A 131 -6.90 0.53 -6.59
CA GLY A 131 -5.62 0.78 -7.26
C GLY A 131 -4.79 1.80 -6.51
N VAL A 132 -3.46 1.62 -6.47
CA VAL A 132 -2.57 2.54 -5.74
C VAL A 132 -2.42 3.91 -6.38
N THR A 133 -2.84 4.06 -7.62
CA THR A 133 -2.86 5.33 -8.38
C THR A 133 -4.08 5.47 -9.28
N GLY A 134 -4.98 4.47 -9.27
CA GLY A 134 -6.14 4.39 -10.15
C GLY A 134 -7.49 4.55 -9.45
N GLY A 135 -7.50 4.76 -8.12
CA GLY A 135 -8.74 4.92 -7.36
C GLY A 135 -9.49 3.64 -7.09
N LEU A 136 -10.78 3.78 -6.81
CA LEU A 136 -11.68 2.69 -6.44
C LEU A 136 -12.54 2.26 -7.63
N TRP A 137 -12.64 0.95 -7.82
CA TRP A 137 -13.34 0.30 -8.93
C TRP A 137 -14.25 -0.79 -8.42
N TYR A 138 -15.27 -1.14 -9.20
CA TYR A 138 -16.10 -2.33 -8.98
C TYR A 138 -16.36 -3.06 -10.29
N ASN A 139 -16.69 -4.34 -10.17
CA ASN A 139 -17.11 -5.19 -11.29
C ASN A 139 -18.31 -6.01 -10.83
N ASP A 140 -19.43 -5.93 -11.57
CA ASP A 140 -20.68 -6.59 -11.22
C ASP A 140 -20.66 -8.11 -11.42
N ASP A 141 -19.72 -8.63 -12.21
CA ASP A 141 -19.52 -10.08 -12.40
C ASP A 141 -18.06 -10.40 -12.76
N VAL A 142 -17.20 -10.51 -11.75
CA VAL A 142 -15.77 -10.87 -11.94
C VAL A 142 -15.57 -12.29 -12.44
N THR A 143 -16.61 -13.15 -12.38
CA THR A 143 -16.55 -14.52 -12.89
C THR A 143 -16.71 -14.57 -14.41
N SER A 144 -17.10 -13.47 -15.03
CA SER A 144 -17.29 -13.33 -16.48
C SER A 144 -16.13 -12.58 -17.10
N GLY A 145 -15.40 -13.21 -18.00
CA GLY A 145 -14.35 -12.54 -18.80
C GLY A 145 -14.88 -11.44 -19.74
N LEU A 146 -16.19 -11.19 -19.78
CA LEU A 146 -16.83 -10.14 -20.58
C LEU A 146 -17.28 -8.94 -19.71
N SER A 147 -17.28 -9.08 -18.39
CA SER A 147 -17.60 -7.98 -17.48
C SER A 147 -16.41 -7.01 -17.37
N MET A 148 -16.71 -5.74 -17.27
CA MET A 148 -15.70 -4.69 -17.21
C MET A 148 -15.69 -4.05 -15.83
N TRP A 149 -14.51 -3.65 -15.39
CA TRP A 149 -14.35 -2.82 -14.21
C TRP A 149 -14.88 -1.41 -14.48
N GLN A 150 -15.60 -0.87 -13.52
CA GLN A 150 -16.20 0.46 -13.56
C GLN A 150 -15.57 1.33 -12.46
N PRO A 151 -15.12 2.57 -12.77
CA PRO A 151 -14.62 3.47 -11.75
C PRO A 151 -15.78 3.94 -10.85
N VAL A 152 -15.50 4.10 -9.55
CA VAL A 152 -16.47 4.70 -8.64
C VAL A 152 -16.63 6.19 -8.93
N ASP A 153 -15.52 6.90 -9.05
CA ASP A 153 -15.48 8.33 -9.43
C ASP A 153 -14.04 8.68 -9.88
N ASP A 154 -13.88 9.06 -11.14
CA ASP A 154 -12.57 9.50 -11.69
C ASP A 154 -12.05 10.77 -11.03
N PHE A 155 -12.93 11.55 -10.42
CA PHE A 155 -12.60 12.78 -9.71
C PHE A 155 -12.53 12.60 -8.18
N TRP A 156 -12.40 11.36 -7.71
CA TRP A 156 -12.22 11.11 -6.30
C TRP A 156 -10.94 11.81 -5.81
N PRO A 157 -10.97 12.47 -4.63
CA PRO A 157 -9.88 13.37 -4.22
C PRO A 157 -8.57 12.65 -3.90
N ASN A 158 -8.61 11.34 -3.75
CA ASN A 158 -7.42 10.53 -3.56
C ASN A 158 -7.53 9.19 -4.29
N LEU A 159 -6.71 9.01 -5.32
CA LEU A 159 -6.70 7.80 -6.15
C LEU A 159 -5.76 6.71 -5.59
N SER A 160 -5.10 6.93 -4.46
CA SER A 160 -4.22 5.95 -3.83
C SER A 160 -4.99 5.11 -2.82
N ILE A 161 -5.44 3.94 -3.22
CA ILE A 161 -6.20 3.02 -2.37
C ILE A 161 -5.29 1.83 -2.00
N CYS A 162 -5.14 1.57 -0.70
CA CYS A 162 -4.27 0.50 -0.20
C CYS A 162 -5.02 -0.66 0.43
N CYS A 163 -6.11 -0.40 1.12
CA CYS A 163 -6.91 -1.40 1.81
C CYS A 163 -8.39 -1.05 1.77
N MET A 164 -9.24 -2.06 1.94
CA MET A 164 -10.69 -1.90 2.09
C MET A 164 -11.28 -3.06 2.88
N THR A 165 -12.36 -2.76 3.59
CA THR A 165 -13.14 -3.74 4.32
C THR A 165 -14.61 -3.32 4.41
N TYR A 166 -15.47 -4.22 4.84
CA TYR A 166 -16.85 -3.92 5.19
C TYR A 166 -17.11 -4.17 6.68
N ASP A 167 -18.18 -3.59 7.18
CA ASP A 167 -18.63 -3.77 8.56
C ASP A 167 -19.41 -5.09 8.70
N PRO A 168 -18.95 -6.06 9.50
CA PRO A 168 -19.66 -7.33 9.66
C PRO A 168 -21.00 -7.19 10.39
N VAL A 169 -21.24 -6.10 11.14
CA VAL A 169 -22.51 -5.81 11.83
C VAL A 169 -23.49 -5.13 10.88
N ASP A 170 -23.00 -4.28 10.00
CA ASP A 170 -23.78 -3.61 8.95
C ASP A 170 -23.08 -3.72 7.59
N PRO A 171 -23.29 -4.80 6.83
CA PRO A 171 -22.59 -5.03 5.56
C PRO A 171 -22.82 -4.00 4.45
N GLN A 172 -23.71 -3.03 4.63
CA GLN A 172 -23.83 -1.89 3.73
C GLN A 172 -22.78 -0.81 3.99
N THR A 173 -22.10 -0.88 5.14
CA THR A 173 -21.05 0.05 5.51
C THR A 173 -19.70 -0.47 5.06
N PHE A 174 -19.01 0.31 4.20
CA PHE A 174 -17.67 0.01 3.69
C PHE A 174 -16.67 1.06 4.14
N TYR A 175 -15.43 0.63 4.28
CA TYR A 175 -14.29 1.50 4.60
C TYR A 175 -13.17 1.31 3.59
N VAL A 176 -12.53 2.43 3.23
CA VAL A 176 -11.38 2.44 2.31
C VAL A 176 -10.27 3.28 2.92
N GLY A 177 -9.09 2.67 3.04
CA GLY A 177 -7.88 3.35 3.48
C GLY A 177 -7.09 3.92 2.31
N THR A 178 -6.63 5.17 2.44
CA THR A 178 -5.88 5.86 1.39
C THR A 178 -4.40 6.05 1.73
N GLY A 179 -3.58 6.26 0.70
CA GLY A 179 -2.13 6.33 0.79
C GLY A 179 -1.48 4.94 0.76
N GLU A 180 -0.47 4.76 -0.07
CA GLU A 180 0.22 3.47 -0.22
C GLU A 180 1.56 3.48 0.54
N PRO A 181 1.66 2.80 1.72
CA PRO A 181 2.82 2.91 2.59
C PRO A 181 4.00 2.05 2.14
N PHE A 182 3.76 0.96 1.40
CA PHE A 182 4.79 -0.04 1.15
C PHE A 182 5.88 0.46 0.21
N THR A 183 5.52 1.24 -0.83
CA THR A 183 6.47 1.91 -1.71
C THR A 183 6.85 3.30 -1.25
N ALA A 184 6.09 3.91 -0.33
CA ALA A 184 6.39 5.23 0.25
C ALA A 184 7.67 5.27 1.11
N ARG A 185 8.32 4.14 1.32
CA ARG A 185 9.57 3.99 2.06
C ARG A 185 10.76 3.67 1.17
N VAL A 186 10.53 3.65 -0.14
CA VAL A 186 11.52 3.30 -1.15
C VAL A 186 11.90 4.56 -1.92
N ILE A 187 12.96 5.23 -1.50
CA ILE A 187 13.37 6.58 -1.93
C ILE A 187 13.44 6.75 -3.46
N TYR A 188 13.63 5.71 -4.24
CA TYR A 188 13.75 5.79 -5.70
C TYR A 188 12.57 5.21 -6.48
N ARG A 189 11.54 4.73 -5.78
CA ARG A 189 10.34 4.15 -6.42
C ARG A 189 9.07 4.85 -5.93
N GLU A 190 9.03 6.15 -6.15
CA GLU A 190 7.93 7.01 -5.73
C GLU A 190 6.68 6.78 -6.59
N SER A 191 6.17 5.54 -6.57
CA SER A 191 4.97 5.13 -7.29
C SER A 191 3.73 5.09 -6.41
N SER A 192 3.81 5.67 -5.22
CA SER A 192 2.71 5.75 -4.26
C SER A 192 2.18 7.16 -4.13
N GLY A 193 0.92 7.28 -3.72
CA GLY A 193 0.31 8.56 -3.36
C GLY A 193 0.23 8.74 -1.85
N VAL A 194 0.27 10.00 -1.41
CA VAL A 194 -0.04 10.36 -0.02
C VAL A 194 -1.55 10.30 0.18
N GLY A 195 -1.99 9.63 1.24
CA GLY A 195 -3.40 9.50 1.58
C GLY A 195 -4.01 10.74 2.21
N THR A 196 -5.32 10.72 2.28
CA THR A 196 -6.17 11.74 2.93
C THR A 196 -7.08 11.14 3.99
N GLY A 197 -6.67 10.03 4.60
CA GLY A 197 -7.43 9.35 5.64
C GLY A 197 -8.31 8.21 5.14
N ILE A 198 -9.36 7.93 5.91
CA ILE A 198 -10.30 6.82 5.69
C ILE A 198 -11.59 7.37 5.09
N TRP A 199 -12.05 6.74 4.02
CA TRP A 199 -13.33 7.03 3.39
C TRP A 199 -14.34 5.95 3.75
N LYS A 200 -15.58 6.38 4.02
CA LYS A 200 -16.70 5.53 4.44
C LYS A 200 -17.84 5.64 3.45
N SER A 201 -18.45 4.52 3.12
CA SER A 201 -19.78 4.41 2.50
C SER A 201 -20.75 3.81 3.51
N GLU A 202 -22.01 4.23 3.50
CA GLU A 202 -23.10 3.67 4.30
C GLU A 202 -24.23 3.13 3.41
N ASP A 203 -23.97 2.97 2.11
CA ASP A 203 -24.94 2.58 1.08
C ASP A 203 -24.36 1.59 0.07
N ALA A 204 -23.58 0.63 0.55
CA ALA A 204 -22.94 -0.42 -0.24
C ALA A 204 -22.07 0.14 -1.39
N GLY A 205 -21.33 1.22 -1.13
CA GLY A 205 -20.39 1.81 -2.08
C GLY A 205 -21.00 2.78 -3.09
N ALA A 206 -22.30 3.13 -2.98
CA ALA A 206 -22.94 4.07 -3.90
C ALA A 206 -22.46 5.53 -3.68
N THR A 207 -22.24 5.91 -2.41
CA THR A 207 -21.66 7.21 -2.05
C THR A 207 -20.55 7.08 -1.01
N TRP A 208 -19.60 8.02 -1.02
CA TRP A 208 -18.42 7.97 -0.18
C TRP A 208 -18.14 9.33 0.49
N THR A 209 -17.81 9.28 1.77
CA THR A 209 -17.46 10.46 2.56
C THR A 209 -16.18 10.22 3.34
N LEU A 210 -15.33 11.25 3.42
CA LEU A 210 -14.16 11.22 4.29
C LEU A 210 -14.61 11.18 5.77
N ILE A 211 -14.00 10.33 6.58
CA ILE A 211 -14.09 10.44 8.04
C ILE A 211 -13.19 11.61 8.47
N PRO A 212 -13.75 12.76 8.92
CA PRO A 212 -12.96 13.99 9.06
C PRO A 212 -11.82 13.89 10.09
N SER A 213 -12.01 13.08 11.13
CA SER A 213 -11.01 12.84 12.19
C SER A 213 -9.74 12.14 11.68
N THR A 214 -9.77 11.52 10.47
CA THR A 214 -8.67 10.77 9.88
C THR A 214 -7.89 11.54 8.82
N GLN A 215 -8.22 12.79 8.53
CA GLN A 215 -7.63 13.58 7.44
C GLN A 215 -6.10 13.65 7.51
N ASP A 216 -5.53 13.55 8.70
CA ASP A 216 -4.09 13.57 8.94
C ASP A 216 -3.45 12.17 9.01
N PHE A 217 -4.20 11.11 8.78
CA PHE A 217 -3.68 9.76 8.54
C PHE A 217 -3.18 9.70 7.09
N LYS A 218 -1.86 9.80 6.89
CA LYS A 218 -1.27 9.98 5.55
C LYS A 218 -1.14 8.68 4.78
N TYR A 219 -1.03 7.56 5.49
CA TYR A 219 -0.96 6.23 4.89
C TYR A 219 -1.69 5.25 5.79
N ILE A 220 -2.69 4.58 5.23
CA ILE A 220 -3.42 3.50 5.91
C ILE A 220 -2.89 2.18 5.33
N SER A 221 -2.13 1.43 6.12
CA SER A 221 -1.57 0.14 5.68
C SER A 221 -2.63 -0.93 5.58
N ASP A 222 -3.57 -0.92 6.53
CA ASP A 222 -4.66 -1.87 6.61
C ASP A 222 -5.82 -1.32 7.43
N ILE A 223 -7.03 -1.89 7.25
CA ILE A 223 -8.23 -1.50 7.98
C ILE A 223 -9.16 -2.69 8.16
N GLU A 224 -9.54 -2.95 9.42
CA GLU A 224 -10.44 -4.03 9.77
C GLU A 224 -11.56 -3.54 10.70
N VAL A 225 -12.72 -4.22 10.62
CA VAL A 225 -13.86 -3.95 11.51
C VAL A 225 -14.21 -5.22 12.28
N ARG A 226 -14.18 -5.13 13.62
CA ARG A 226 -14.56 -6.22 14.50
C ARG A 226 -15.97 -6.02 15.05
N ASP A 227 -16.76 -7.10 15.04
CA ASP A 227 -18.00 -7.17 15.82
C ASP A 227 -17.67 -7.36 17.31
N GLU A 228 -17.88 -6.33 18.12
CA GLU A 228 -17.74 -6.39 19.58
C GLU A 228 -19.14 -6.45 20.23
N ASN A 229 -19.74 -7.64 20.26
CA ASN A 229 -21.07 -7.91 20.81
C ASN A 229 -22.20 -7.08 20.15
N GLY A 230 -22.19 -7.00 18.84
CA GLY A 230 -23.18 -6.26 18.05
C GLY A 230 -22.85 -4.79 17.88
N SER A 231 -21.63 -4.38 18.23
CA SER A 231 -21.11 -3.04 17.99
C SER A 231 -19.90 -3.10 17.07
N SER A 232 -19.90 -2.29 16.02
CA SER A 232 -18.79 -2.18 15.09
C SER A 232 -17.63 -1.41 15.71
N VAL A 233 -16.45 -2.01 15.72
CA VAL A 233 -15.23 -1.35 16.17
C VAL A 233 -14.20 -1.38 15.05
N ILE A 234 -13.74 -0.19 14.64
CA ILE A 234 -12.81 -0.01 13.52
C ILE A 234 -11.38 -0.03 14.04
N TYR A 235 -10.52 -0.78 13.36
CA TYR A 235 -9.08 -0.81 13.58
C TYR A 235 -8.37 -0.36 12.31
N ALA A 236 -7.50 0.64 12.42
CA ALA A 236 -6.76 1.18 11.29
C ALA A 236 -5.26 1.20 11.57
N GLY A 237 -4.49 0.56 10.71
CA GLY A 237 -3.04 0.62 10.70
C GLY A 237 -2.58 1.90 10.04
N VAL A 238 -2.07 2.84 10.84
CA VAL A 238 -1.65 4.16 10.39
C VAL A 238 -0.13 4.26 10.43
N VAL A 239 0.45 4.68 9.33
CA VAL A 239 1.90 4.81 9.22
C VAL A 239 2.31 6.11 8.52
N SER A 240 3.58 6.48 8.69
CA SER A 240 4.23 7.59 8.00
C SER A 240 5.07 7.07 6.84
N GLY A 241 5.26 7.88 5.81
CA GLY A 241 6.03 7.51 4.62
C GLY A 241 6.73 8.71 3.98
N SER A 242 7.53 8.44 2.96
CA SER A 242 8.18 9.47 2.14
C SER A 242 7.62 9.44 0.72
N TYR A 243 7.39 10.62 0.16
CA TYR A 243 6.97 10.80 -1.21
C TYR A 243 7.66 12.02 -1.80
N HIS A 244 8.27 11.89 -2.99
CA HIS A 244 9.10 12.92 -3.62
C HIS A 244 10.19 13.48 -2.68
N GLY A 245 10.83 12.60 -1.89
CA GLY A 245 11.88 12.98 -0.95
C GLY A 245 11.40 13.75 0.28
N ILE A 246 10.08 13.88 0.47
CA ILE A 246 9.47 14.55 1.62
C ILE A 246 8.83 13.51 2.54
N ASN A 247 9.12 13.60 3.82
CA ASN A 247 8.46 12.79 4.83
C ASN A 247 7.06 13.34 5.14
N HIS A 248 6.05 12.53 4.94
CA HIS A 248 4.66 12.78 5.30
C HIS A 248 4.35 11.97 6.55
N GLN A 249 4.35 12.67 7.68
CA GLN A 249 4.05 12.06 8.97
C GLN A 249 2.55 12.04 9.22
N SER A 250 2.04 10.88 9.59
CA SER A 250 0.69 10.73 10.10
C SER A 250 0.56 11.35 11.49
N GLN A 251 -0.57 11.95 11.78
CA GLN A 251 -0.86 12.58 13.06
C GLN A 251 -2.01 11.84 13.76
N PRO A 252 -1.90 11.61 15.07
CA PRO A 252 -0.85 12.11 15.98
C PRO A 252 0.47 11.32 15.91
N SER A 253 0.48 10.08 15.37
CA SER A 253 1.66 9.23 15.22
C SER A 253 1.38 8.04 14.29
N ASP A 254 2.39 7.22 13.98
CA ASP A 254 2.18 5.84 13.53
C ASP A 254 1.49 5.03 14.63
N GLY A 255 0.82 3.93 14.29
CA GLY A 255 0.20 3.02 15.24
C GLY A 255 -1.05 2.32 14.73
N LEU A 256 -1.62 1.47 15.58
CA LEU A 256 -2.97 0.95 15.40
C LEU A 256 -3.96 1.86 16.09
N TYR A 257 -4.90 2.39 15.34
CA TYR A 257 -5.95 3.25 15.85
C TYR A 257 -7.28 2.52 15.94
N ARG A 258 -7.90 2.54 17.12
CA ARG A 258 -9.20 1.93 17.41
C ARG A 258 -10.26 3.01 17.55
N SER A 259 -11.42 2.81 16.94
CA SER A 259 -12.61 3.63 17.10
C SER A 259 -13.84 2.76 17.35
N ASP A 260 -14.62 3.09 18.39
CA ASP A 260 -15.91 2.44 18.71
C ASP A 260 -17.11 3.40 18.57
N ASP A 261 -16.90 4.52 17.92
CA ASP A 261 -17.90 5.55 17.66
C ASP A 261 -18.07 5.90 16.17
N GLY A 262 -17.75 4.92 15.29
CA GLY A 262 -17.89 5.06 13.84
C GLY A 262 -16.84 5.97 13.21
N GLY A 263 -15.69 6.13 13.82
CA GLY A 263 -14.58 6.95 13.34
C GLY A 263 -14.63 8.42 13.80
N ALA A 264 -15.53 8.77 14.72
CA ALA A 264 -15.57 10.14 15.24
C ALA A 264 -14.36 10.46 16.12
N THR A 265 -13.94 9.50 16.95
CA THR A 265 -12.71 9.58 17.75
C THR A 265 -11.86 8.31 17.65
N TRP A 266 -10.56 8.45 17.90
CA TRP A 266 -9.59 7.37 17.74
C TRP A 266 -8.65 7.29 18.93
N GLU A 267 -8.38 6.06 19.39
CA GLU A 267 -7.39 5.74 20.41
C GLU A 267 -6.26 4.94 19.77
N GLN A 268 -5.01 5.35 20.03
CA GLN A 268 -3.85 4.54 19.64
C GLN A 268 -3.73 3.33 20.59
N ALA A 269 -3.82 2.13 20.04
CA ALA A 269 -4.00 0.90 20.82
C ALA A 269 -2.69 0.16 21.13
N LEU A 270 -1.67 0.23 20.22
CA LEU A 270 -0.42 -0.52 20.41
C LEU A 270 0.49 0.13 21.46
N PRO A 271 1.34 -0.68 22.13
CA PRO A 271 2.41 -0.14 22.96
C PRO A 271 3.50 0.52 22.09
N ASP A 272 4.40 1.25 22.73
CA ASP A 272 5.64 1.68 22.10
C ASP A 272 6.56 0.48 21.85
N ILE A 273 7.45 0.62 20.84
CA ILE A 273 8.49 -0.37 20.52
C ILE A 273 9.37 -0.57 21.76
N ASN A 274 9.60 -1.82 22.11
CA ASN A 274 10.38 -2.19 23.28
C ASN A 274 11.79 -1.55 23.24
N GLY A 275 12.14 -0.80 24.29
CA GLY A 275 13.39 -0.07 24.37
C GLY A 275 13.45 1.27 23.62
N SER A 276 12.33 1.69 23.02
CA SER A 276 12.16 2.97 22.31
C SER A 276 10.88 3.63 22.79
N ASN A 277 10.77 4.95 22.65
CA ASN A 277 9.51 5.68 22.89
C ASN A 277 8.81 5.98 21.55
N LYS A 278 8.92 5.09 20.59
CA LYS A 278 8.35 5.25 19.25
C LYS A 278 7.27 4.21 19.00
N PRO A 279 6.19 4.57 18.32
CA PRO A 279 5.13 3.63 18.01
C PRO A 279 5.59 2.60 16.98
N TYR A 280 4.99 1.39 17.06
CA TYR A 280 5.05 0.43 15.97
C TYR A 280 4.37 0.99 14.72
N ALA A 281 4.86 0.58 13.55
CA ALA A 281 4.22 0.80 12.26
C ALA A 281 3.52 -0.50 11.82
N PRO A 282 2.18 -0.58 11.89
CA PRO A 282 1.44 -1.74 11.40
C PRO A 282 1.66 -1.97 9.91
N ALA A 283 1.79 -3.23 9.51
CA ALA A 283 1.85 -3.64 8.12
C ALA A 283 0.59 -4.40 7.71
N ASP A 284 -0.03 -5.06 8.69
CA ASP A 284 -1.13 -5.99 8.48
C ASP A 284 -1.94 -6.14 9.77
N ILE A 285 -3.25 -6.27 9.64
CA ILE A 285 -4.19 -6.49 10.75
C ILE A 285 -5.01 -7.72 10.40
N GLU A 286 -5.04 -8.71 11.28
CA GLU A 286 -5.80 -9.92 11.09
C GLU A 286 -6.72 -10.16 12.28
N ILE A 287 -8.00 -10.42 12.02
CA ILE A 287 -8.98 -10.77 13.06
C ILE A 287 -9.32 -12.26 12.95
N GLY A 288 -8.89 -13.02 13.94
CA GLY A 288 -9.23 -14.44 14.01
C GLY A 288 -10.72 -14.69 14.21
N PRO A 289 -11.21 -15.90 13.88
CA PRO A 289 -12.65 -16.22 13.94
C PRO A 289 -13.24 -16.18 15.35
N ASP A 290 -12.42 -16.15 16.40
CA ASP A 290 -12.82 -15.95 17.79
C ASP A 290 -12.74 -14.47 18.23
N GLY A 291 -12.36 -13.56 17.32
CA GLY A 291 -12.25 -12.13 17.57
C GLY A 291 -10.89 -11.68 18.13
N ARG A 292 -9.90 -12.57 18.29
CA ARG A 292 -8.52 -12.17 18.63
C ARG A 292 -7.96 -11.34 17.48
N ILE A 293 -7.33 -10.21 17.79
CA ILE A 293 -6.68 -9.34 16.81
C ILE A 293 -5.20 -9.60 16.83
N PHE A 294 -4.63 -9.75 15.65
CA PHE A 294 -3.20 -9.83 15.41
C PHE A 294 -2.76 -8.62 14.61
N VAL A 295 -1.55 -8.14 14.86
CA VAL A 295 -0.92 -7.05 14.10
C VAL A 295 0.49 -7.47 13.71
N GLY A 296 0.73 -7.53 12.42
CA GLY A 296 2.07 -7.63 11.84
C GLY A 296 2.67 -6.25 11.67
N THR A 297 3.96 -6.09 11.95
CA THR A 297 4.62 -4.78 11.88
C THR A 297 5.58 -4.66 10.70
N MET A 298 5.90 -3.44 10.35
CA MET A 298 7.01 -3.07 9.48
C MET A 298 7.89 -2.02 10.17
N LYS A 299 9.06 -1.73 9.61
CA LYS A 299 9.90 -0.65 10.14
C LYS A 299 9.21 0.71 9.97
N ASN A 300 9.32 1.55 11.01
CA ASN A 300 8.89 2.95 10.93
C ASN A 300 9.93 3.81 10.13
N LEU A 301 9.69 5.11 10.00
CA LEU A 301 10.63 6.00 9.28
C LEU A 301 12.01 6.13 9.94
N ASP A 302 12.12 5.80 11.22
CA ASP A 302 13.39 5.76 11.95
C ASP A 302 14.11 4.41 11.81
N MET A 303 13.58 3.49 10.98
CA MET A 303 14.10 2.14 10.77
C MET A 303 14.01 1.24 12.02
N GLU A 304 13.08 1.52 12.92
CA GLU A 304 12.79 0.71 14.11
C GLU A 304 11.52 -0.14 13.91
N GLY A 305 11.38 -1.20 14.71
CA GLY A 305 10.28 -2.17 14.56
C GLY A 305 10.49 -3.12 13.38
N GLY A 306 9.43 -3.74 12.89
CA GLY A 306 9.47 -4.84 11.92
C GLY A 306 9.71 -6.19 12.59
N ALA A 307 9.43 -7.26 11.87
CA ALA A 307 9.54 -8.65 12.32
C ALA A 307 8.88 -8.93 13.70
N THR A 308 7.85 -8.14 14.05
CA THR A 308 7.15 -8.24 15.34
C THR A 308 5.69 -8.56 15.06
N ILE A 309 5.16 -9.49 15.86
CA ILE A 309 3.74 -9.85 15.90
C ILE A 309 3.19 -9.37 17.24
N LEU A 310 2.09 -8.66 17.21
CA LEU A 310 1.36 -8.31 18.42
C LEU A 310 -0.03 -8.92 18.36
N TRP A 311 -0.58 -9.33 19.50
CA TRP A 311 -1.94 -9.82 19.54
C TRP A 311 -2.66 -9.43 20.83
N SER A 312 -3.99 -9.34 20.74
CA SER A 312 -4.86 -8.96 21.85
C SER A 312 -6.27 -9.52 21.67
N ASP A 313 -6.87 -10.02 22.75
CA ASP A 313 -8.29 -10.39 22.76
C ASP A 313 -9.19 -9.15 22.91
N ALA A 314 -8.70 -8.13 23.63
CA ALA A 314 -9.47 -6.91 23.90
C ALA A 314 -9.31 -5.82 22.81
N GLY A 315 -8.14 -5.77 22.14
CA GLY A 315 -7.83 -4.76 21.13
C GLY A 315 -7.63 -3.33 21.66
N THR A 316 -7.61 -3.14 22.99
CA THR A 316 -7.47 -1.83 23.64
C THR A 316 -6.05 -1.56 24.09
N ALA A 317 -5.72 -0.30 24.38
CA ALA A 317 -4.41 0.05 24.93
C ALA A 317 -4.09 -0.74 26.21
N GLY A 318 -2.85 -1.22 26.29
CA GLY A 318 -2.36 -2.00 27.42
C GLY A 318 -2.78 -3.48 27.46
N SER A 319 -3.49 -3.98 26.43
CA SER A 319 -3.94 -5.40 26.35
C SER A 319 -3.12 -6.26 25.41
N TRP A 320 -2.04 -5.73 24.85
CA TRP A 320 -1.27 -6.39 23.78
C TRP A 320 -0.13 -7.23 24.32
N THR A 321 0.01 -8.43 23.79
CA THR A 321 1.20 -9.27 23.91
C THR A 321 2.08 -9.04 22.70
N VAL A 322 3.40 -9.01 22.93
CA VAL A 322 4.40 -8.76 21.89
C VAL A 322 5.24 -10.01 21.69
N PHE A 323 5.39 -10.44 20.45
CA PHE A 323 6.30 -11.50 20.03
C PHE A 323 7.31 -10.91 19.05
N ASP A 324 8.56 -10.77 19.48
CA ASP A 324 9.66 -10.15 18.75
C ASP A 324 10.92 -11.01 18.65
N ASP A 325 10.82 -12.31 18.96
CA ASP A 325 11.94 -13.25 18.96
C ASP A 325 12.70 -13.31 17.63
N TYR A 326 12.00 -13.08 16.51
CA TYR A 326 12.59 -13.13 15.18
C TYR A 326 13.47 -11.92 14.84
N ILE A 327 13.41 -10.83 15.59
CA ILE A 327 14.33 -9.70 15.43
C ILE A 327 15.77 -10.19 15.67
N ALA A 328 16.03 -10.83 16.82
CA ALA A 328 17.36 -11.32 17.16
C ALA A 328 17.85 -12.44 16.21
N ILE A 329 16.94 -13.30 15.75
CA ILE A 329 17.24 -14.38 14.80
C ILE A 329 17.69 -13.77 13.45
N ILE A 330 16.95 -12.78 12.96
CA ILE A 330 17.26 -12.10 11.69
C ILE A 330 18.58 -11.33 11.81
N GLU A 331 18.75 -10.53 12.86
CA GLU A 331 19.95 -9.72 13.05
C GLU A 331 21.23 -10.57 13.21
N ALA A 332 21.10 -11.81 13.65
CA ALA A 332 22.23 -12.75 13.75
C ALA A 332 22.62 -13.38 12.40
N GLN A 333 21.85 -13.22 11.34
CA GLN A 333 22.16 -13.78 10.03
C GLN A 333 23.35 -13.06 9.39
N PRO A 334 24.22 -13.76 8.63
CA PRO A 334 25.35 -13.14 7.94
C PRO A 334 24.94 -12.22 6.78
N GLU A 335 23.78 -12.50 6.19
CA GLU A 335 23.13 -11.73 5.10
C GLU A 335 21.64 -11.65 5.40
N TYR A 336 20.95 -10.67 4.80
CA TYR A 336 19.51 -10.45 5.05
C TYR A 336 19.18 -10.31 6.54
N ASN A 337 20.01 -9.53 7.23
CA ASN A 337 19.97 -9.34 8.68
C ASN A 337 19.15 -8.11 9.12
N VAL A 338 18.33 -7.58 8.26
CA VAL A 338 17.43 -6.45 8.58
C VAL A 338 16.00 -6.97 8.72
N PRO A 339 15.37 -6.83 9.91
CA PRO A 339 13.98 -7.20 10.12
C PRO A 339 13.05 -6.52 9.12
N GLY A 340 12.22 -7.29 8.44
CA GLY A 340 11.27 -6.83 7.43
C GLY A 340 9.84 -6.72 7.97
N ARG A 341 8.86 -6.66 7.06
CA ARG A 341 7.45 -6.63 7.45
C ARG A 341 6.92 -8.03 7.75
N VAL A 342 5.82 -8.06 8.50
CA VAL A 342 5.06 -9.26 8.84
C VAL A 342 3.69 -9.18 8.19
N ILE A 343 3.26 -10.29 7.56
CA ILE A 343 1.90 -10.52 7.08
C ILE A 343 1.33 -11.71 7.84
N LEU A 344 0.05 -11.66 8.17
CA LEU A 344 -0.66 -12.63 8.99
C LEU A 344 -1.80 -13.27 8.20
N ALA A 345 -2.17 -14.47 8.56
CA ALA A 345 -3.37 -15.14 8.05
C ALA A 345 -3.91 -16.12 9.10
N SER A 346 -5.07 -15.85 9.65
CA SER A 346 -5.79 -16.76 10.54
C SER A 346 -6.59 -17.80 9.75
N ALA A 347 -6.80 -18.97 10.35
CA ALA A 347 -7.63 -20.00 9.74
C ALA A 347 -9.11 -19.76 10.10
N PRO A 348 -10.01 -19.46 9.13
CA PRO A 348 -11.41 -19.22 9.46
C PRO A 348 -12.12 -20.43 10.12
N SER A 349 -11.67 -21.64 9.80
CA SER A 349 -12.23 -22.90 10.35
C SER A 349 -11.65 -23.30 11.70
N ASP A 350 -10.54 -22.73 12.16
CA ASP A 350 -9.88 -23.10 13.42
C ASP A 350 -9.19 -21.89 14.06
N ALA A 351 -9.82 -21.32 15.08
CA ALA A 351 -9.29 -20.15 15.80
C ALA A 351 -7.92 -20.38 16.47
N SER A 352 -7.46 -21.61 16.61
CA SER A 352 -6.14 -21.89 17.17
C SER A 352 -5.00 -21.70 16.16
N VAL A 353 -5.33 -21.77 14.86
CA VAL A 353 -4.33 -21.74 13.78
C VAL A 353 -4.20 -20.34 13.19
N VAL A 354 -2.97 -19.83 13.21
CA VAL A 354 -2.57 -18.60 12.54
C VAL A 354 -1.20 -18.75 11.92
N TYR A 355 -1.01 -18.19 10.73
CA TYR A 355 0.28 -18.14 10.06
C TYR A 355 0.82 -16.72 10.07
N ALA A 356 2.16 -16.64 10.05
CA ALA A 356 2.86 -15.36 9.90
C ALA A 356 4.00 -15.50 8.89
N LEU A 357 4.04 -14.58 7.94
CA LEU A 357 5.14 -14.42 7.00
C LEU A 357 6.01 -13.28 7.48
N ILE A 358 7.31 -13.53 7.69
CA ILE A 358 8.26 -12.52 8.14
C ILE A 358 9.30 -12.27 7.06
N GLY A 359 9.36 -11.03 6.57
CA GLY A 359 10.40 -10.61 5.65
C GLY A 359 11.73 -10.38 6.36
N SER A 360 12.84 -10.65 5.65
CA SER A 360 14.19 -10.28 6.09
C SER A 360 14.96 -9.67 4.94
N GLY A 361 15.82 -8.69 5.21
CA GLY A 361 16.44 -7.92 4.17
C GLY A 361 17.85 -7.45 4.46
N TYR A 362 18.37 -6.63 3.57
CA TYR A 362 19.65 -5.93 3.74
C TYR A 362 19.53 -4.48 3.27
N ILE A 363 20.33 -3.60 3.84
CA ILE A 363 20.43 -2.21 3.39
C ILE A 363 21.48 -2.11 2.31
N SER A 364 21.11 -1.67 1.13
CA SER A 364 22.04 -1.44 0.03
C SER A 364 22.98 -0.26 0.32
N ASN A 365 24.28 -0.50 0.29
CA ASN A 365 25.28 0.56 0.48
C ASN A 365 25.26 1.63 -0.63
N SER A 366 24.73 1.32 -1.81
CA SER A 366 24.70 2.24 -2.94
C SER A 366 23.46 3.13 -2.96
N THR A 367 22.32 2.64 -2.46
CA THR A 367 21.04 3.33 -2.53
C THR A 367 20.47 3.69 -1.15
N GLY A 368 21.00 3.10 -0.08
CA GLY A 368 20.42 3.21 1.27
C GLY A 368 19.11 2.46 1.43
N PHE A 369 18.67 1.72 0.41
CA PHE A 369 17.40 1.04 0.39
C PHE A 369 17.44 -0.31 1.10
N ASN A 370 16.38 -0.63 1.85
CA ASN A 370 16.20 -1.91 2.50
C ASN A 370 15.48 -2.89 1.54
N TYR A 371 16.25 -3.78 0.93
CA TYR A 371 15.70 -4.89 0.16
C TYR A 371 15.29 -6.00 1.12
N ALA A 372 14.02 -6.38 1.14
CA ALA A 372 13.53 -7.49 1.94
C ALA A 372 13.01 -8.61 1.05
N ARG A 373 13.25 -9.86 1.49
CA ARG A 373 12.82 -11.11 0.87
C ARG A 373 11.98 -11.92 1.86
N GLY A 374 11.33 -12.98 1.41
CA GLY A 374 10.61 -13.92 2.27
C GLY A 374 11.60 -14.62 3.22
N GLY A 375 11.64 -14.20 4.47
CA GLY A 375 12.57 -14.71 5.45
C GLY A 375 12.09 -15.98 6.13
N PHE A 376 10.87 -15.96 6.67
CA PHE A 376 10.31 -17.04 7.46
C PHE A 376 8.82 -17.19 7.20
N ILE A 377 8.31 -18.41 7.31
CA ILE A 377 6.90 -18.73 7.38
C ILE A 377 6.69 -19.48 8.68
N LEU A 378 5.86 -18.91 9.55
CA LEU A 378 5.58 -19.45 10.88
C LEU A 378 4.13 -19.94 10.94
N ARG A 379 3.90 -20.93 11.78
CA ARG A 379 2.59 -21.40 12.19
C ARG A 379 2.48 -21.42 13.71
N SER A 380 1.35 -20.98 14.20
CA SER A 380 0.89 -21.21 15.56
C SER A 380 -0.32 -22.13 15.52
N ASP A 381 -0.41 -23.03 16.49
CA ASP A 381 -1.57 -23.91 16.75
C ASP A 381 -2.23 -23.60 18.12
N ASP A 382 -1.89 -22.45 18.70
CA ASP A 382 -2.35 -22.02 20.02
C ASP A 382 -2.69 -20.52 20.08
N LYS A 383 -3.25 -20.00 18.99
CA LYS A 383 -3.69 -18.60 18.87
C LYS A 383 -2.57 -17.57 18.97
N GLY A 384 -1.38 -17.89 18.48
CA GLY A 384 -0.23 -16.99 18.47
C GLY A 384 0.58 -16.97 19.78
N GLU A 385 0.28 -17.85 20.75
CA GLU A 385 1.05 -17.95 22.00
C GLU A 385 2.45 -18.51 21.74
N THR A 386 2.54 -19.52 20.86
CA THR A 386 3.82 -20.10 20.42
C THR A 386 3.85 -20.24 18.89
N TRP A 387 5.05 -20.17 18.34
CA TRP A 387 5.27 -20.21 16.90
C TRP A 387 6.33 -21.25 16.52
N SER A 388 6.08 -21.95 15.42
CA SER A 388 7.02 -22.89 14.82
C SER A 388 7.25 -22.57 13.34
N GLU A 389 8.50 -22.71 12.88
CA GLU A 389 8.82 -22.52 11.46
C GLU A 389 8.27 -23.67 10.62
N THR A 390 7.75 -23.31 9.44
CA THR A 390 7.40 -24.26 8.39
C THR A 390 8.47 -24.24 7.28
N ASN A 391 8.33 -25.11 6.28
CA ASN A 391 9.19 -25.01 5.11
C ASN A 391 8.79 -23.79 4.26
N GLN A 392 9.75 -23.25 3.53
CA GLN A 392 9.49 -22.22 2.52
C GLN A 392 9.18 -22.85 1.16
N PRO A 393 8.48 -22.12 0.26
CA PRO A 393 8.39 -22.47 -1.15
C PRO A 393 9.75 -22.74 -1.79
N GLU A 394 9.76 -23.45 -2.92
CA GLU A 394 10.96 -23.76 -3.65
C GLU A 394 11.72 -22.49 -4.07
N GLY A 395 13.05 -22.51 -3.95
CA GLY A 395 13.89 -21.31 -4.15
C GLY A 395 14.34 -20.62 -2.88
N GLY A 396 13.95 -21.11 -1.70
CA GLY A 396 14.29 -20.49 -0.41
C GLY A 396 13.70 -19.09 -0.32
N ILE A 397 14.43 -18.12 0.23
CA ILE A 397 13.95 -16.74 0.40
C ILE A 397 13.59 -16.00 -0.90
N ASP A 398 13.95 -16.54 -2.06
CA ASP A 398 13.73 -15.90 -3.37
C ASP A 398 12.29 -16.05 -3.88
N TRP A 399 11.47 -16.94 -3.29
CA TRP A 399 10.05 -17.04 -3.60
C TRP A 399 9.30 -15.71 -3.43
N ALA A 400 9.75 -14.89 -2.48
CA ALA A 400 9.26 -13.53 -2.25
C ALA A 400 10.42 -12.53 -2.28
N SER A 401 11.08 -12.42 -3.44
CA SER A 401 12.27 -11.57 -3.63
C SER A 401 12.02 -10.09 -3.39
N LEU A 402 10.76 -9.66 -3.36
CA LEU A 402 10.30 -8.29 -3.12
C LEU A 402 9.32 -8.23 -1.93
N SER A 403 9.57 -8.96 -0.82
CA SER A 403 8.64 -9.01 0.31
C SER A 403 8.35 -7.63 0.96
N TRP A 404 9.21 -6.65 0.73
CA TRP A 404 8.94 -5.26 1.09
C TRP A 404 7.78 -4.66 0.28
N HIS A 405 7.50 -5.20 -0.90
CA HIS A 405 6.52 -4.73 -1.87
C HIS A 405 5.35 -5.71 -2.04
N ALA A 406 5.65 -6.93 -2.43
CA ALA A 406 4.71 -8.01 -2.74
C ALA A 406 4.85 -9.13 -1.71
N PHE A 407 3.87 -9.29 -0.84
CA PHE A 407 3.91 -10.26 0.26
C PHE A 407 2.52 -10.44 0.83
N ILE A 408 1.90 -11.59 0.59
CA ILE A 408 0.52 -11.89 0.98
C ILE A 408 0.37 -13.32 1.47
N ALA A 409 -0.63 -13.56 2.32
CA ALA A 409 -1.03 -14.88 2.81
C ALA A 409 -2.55 -14.98 2.95
N ALA A 410 -3.13 -16.17 2.70
CA ALA A 410 -4.51 -16.50 3.06
C ALA A 410 -4.65 -17.99 3.36
N VAL A 411 -5.45 -18.31 4.36
CA VAL A 411 -5.78 -19.70 4.74
C VAL A 411 -7.14 -20.07 4.18
N SER A 412 -7.27 -21.31 3.70
CA SER A 412 -8.55 -21.83 3.21
C SER A 412 -9.64 -21.73 4.27
N PRO A 413 -10.87 -21.31 3.92
CA PRO A 413 -11.95 -21.15 4.89
C PRO A 413 -12.40 -22.44 5.55
N ASP A 414 -12.13 -23.61 4.98
CA ASP A 414 -12.56 -24.91 5.50
C ASP A 414 -11.41 -25.84 5.90
N ASN A 415 -10.15 -25.47 5.63
CA ASN A 415 -8.98 -26.29 5.93
C ASN A 415 -7.82 -25.46 6.51
N PRO A 416 -7.53 -25.54 7.82
CA PRO A 416 -6.49 -24.75 8.45
C PRO A 416 -5.05 -25.13 8.00
N ASP A 417 -4.89 -26.27 7.31
CA ASP A 417 -3.61 -26.74 6.80
C ASP A 417 -3.36 -26.31 5.33
N GLU A 418 -4.36 -25.67 4.71
CA GLU A 418 -4.25 -25.16 3.35
C GLU A 418 -3.97 -23.66 3.34
N LEU A 419 -2.76 -23.29 2.90
CA LEU A 419 -2.24 -21.94 2.92
C LEU A 419 -1.80 -21.52 1.51
N TYR A 420 -2.24 -20.35 1.08
CA TYR A 420 -1.72 -19.63 -0.08
C TYR A 420 -0.77 -18.53 0.39
N VAL A 421 0.36 -18.39 -0.31
CA VAL A 421 1.29 -17.27 -0.12
C VAL A 421 1.68 -16.71 -1.47
N GLY A 422 1.91 -15.40 -1.50
CA GLY A 422 2.30 -14.71 -2.72
C GLY A 422 3.45 -13.74 -2.50
N GLY A 423 4.35 -13.76 -3.46
CA GLY A 423 5.44 -12.82 -3.66
C GLY A 423 5.44 -12.37 -5.12
N LEU A 424 6.44 -12.79 -5.93
CA LEU A 424 6.37 -12.66 -7.38
C LEU A 424 5.25 -13.51 -7.96
N ASP A 425 5.18 -14.76 -7.55
CA ASP A 425 4.20 -15.75 -7.93
C ASP A 425 3.35 -16.18 -6.73
N VAL A 426 2.31 -16.97 -7.02
CA VAL A 426 1.44 -17.59 -6.05
C VAL A 426 1.89 -19.03 -5.77
N TRP A 427 1.94 -19.38 -4.50
CA TRP A 427 2.29 -20.71 -4.01
C TRP A 427 1.20 -21.22 -3.06
N LYS A 428 0.98 -22.54 -3.09
CA LYS A 428 0.00 -23.21 -2.23
C LYS A 428 0.68 -24.32 -1.44
N SER A 429 0.38 -24.41 -0.16
CA SER A 429 0.59 -25.59 0.67
C SER A 429 -0.75 -26.20 1.05
N ALA A 430 -0.88 -27.51 0.95
CA ALA A 430 -2.05 -28.27 1.43
C ALA A 430 -1.74 -29.07 2.70
N ASN A 431 -0.61 -28.81 3.37
CA ASN A 431 -0.11 -29.59 4.49
C ASN A 431 0.68 -28.72 5.48
N ALA A 432 0.09 -27.60 5.86
CA ALA A 432 0.60 -26.71 6.89
C ALA A 432 2.03 -26.18 6.61
N GLY A 433 2.35 -25.86 5.36
CA GLY A 433 3.67 -25.38 4.97
C GLY A 433 4.75 -26.45 4.89
N SER A 434 4.40 -27.75 5.02
CA SER A 434 5.39 -28.84 4.92
C SER A 434 5.91 -29.04 3.50
N SER A 435 5.10 -28.73 2.47
CA SER A 435 5.51 -28.70 1.07
C SER A 435 4.65 -27.71 0.30
N TRP A 436 5.16 -27.26 -0.84
CA TRP A 436 4.58 -26.19 -1.64
C TRP A 436 4.42 -26.58 -3.10
N SER A 437 3.34 -26.14 -3.71
CA SER A 437 3.09 -26.18 -5.15
C SER A 437 3.20 -24.77 -5.73
N HIS A 438 3.92 -24.62 -6.82
CA HIS A 438 3.98 -23.38 -7.60
C HIS A 438 2.73 -23.30 -8.47
N LEU A 439 1.92 -22.28 -8.32
CA LEU A 439 0.61 -22.19 -8.98
C LEU A 439 0.59 -21.21 -10.14
N SER A 440 1.38 -20.15 -10.08
CA SER A 440 1.42 -19.16 -11.15
C SER A 440 2.82 -18.99 -11.70
N ASP A 441 2.90 -18.53 -12.93
CA ASP A 441 4.17 -18.20 -13.60
C ASP A 441 4.02 -16.82 -14.27
N TRP A 442 4.50 -15.79 -13.60
CA TRP A 442 4.48 -14.42 -14.12
C TRP A 442 5.23 -14.25 -15.43
N SER A 443 6.25 -15.09 -15.68
CA SER A 443 7.08 -14.99 -16.88
C SER A 443 6.32 -15.29 -18.16
N LEU A 444 5.16 -15.95 -18.07
CA LEU A 444 4.25 -16.20 -19.18
C LEU A 444 3.77 -14.92 -19.87
N MET A 445 3.86 -13.76 -19.20
CA MET A 445 3.58 -12.45 -19.82
C MET A 445 4.41 -12.23 -21.11
N TYR A 446 5.63 -12.72 -21.15
CA TYR A 446 6.51 -12.59 -22.33
C TYR A 446 6.16 -13.54 -23.47
N TRP A 447 5.30 -14.53 -23.23
CA TRP A 447 4.94 -15.59 -24.16
C TRP A 447 3.46 -15.57 -24.55
N GLY A 448 2.73 -14.51 -24.17
CA GLY A 448 1.32 -14.33 -24.53
C GLY A 448 0.32 -14.86 -23.49
N GLY A 449 0.77 -15.10 -22.26
CA GLY A 449 -0.06 -15.61 -21.17
C GLY A 449 -0.21 -17.14 -21.20
N GLY A 450 -1.16 -17.66 -20.43
CA GLY A 450 -1.45 -19.09 -20.28
C GLY A 450 -2.41 -19.33 -19.12
N PRO A 451 -2.82 -20.58 -18.89
CA PRO A 451 -3.73 -20.90 -17.78
C PRO A 451 -3.11 -20.64 -16.39
N ASP A 452 -1.78 -20.73 -16.30
CA ASP A 452 -1.03 -20.53 -15.04
C ASP A 452 -0.50 -19.09 -14.93
N TYR A 453 -0.95 -18.16 -15.80
CA TYR A 453 -0.50 -16.78 -15.76
C TYR A 453 -1.26 -15.97 -14.72
N VAL A 454 -0.53 -15.50 -13.72
CA VAL A 454 -0.91 -14.35 -12.87
C VAL A 454 0.22 -13.32 -13.00
N HIS A 455 -0.13 -12.04 -13.10
CA HIS A 455 0.90 -10.99 -13.18
C HIS A 455 1.76 -11.00 -11.92
N ALA A 456 3.04 -10.64 -12.07
CA ALA A 456 3.97 -10.55 -10.96
C ALA A 456 3.51 -9.60 -9.85
N ASP A 457 4.11 -9.78 -8.69
CA ASP A 457 3.96 -8.94 -7.51
C ASP A 457 2.54 -8.98 -6.91
N GLN A 458 2.34 -9.99 -6.05
CA GLN A 458 1.05 -10.24 -5.39
C GLN A 458 0.87 -9.29 -4.20
N HIS A 459 -0.27 -8.59 -4.15
CA HIS A 459 -0.56 -7.53 -3.17
C HIS A 459 -1.76 -7.78 -2.29
N ALA A 460 -2.73 -8.52 -2.79
CA ALA A 460 -3.94 -8.88 -2.08
C ALA A 460 -4.44 -10.25 -2.53
N GLN A 461 -5.06 -10.96 -1.64
CA GLN A 461 -5.81 -12.18 -1.95
C GLN A 461 -6.96 -12.34 -0.98
N VAL A 462 -8.11 -12.77 -1.48
CA VAL A 462 -9.28 -12.96 -0.66
C VAL A 462 -10.12 -14.12 -1.17
N TYR A 463 -10.45 -15.05 -0.28
CA TYR A 463 -11.46 -16.06 -0.55
C TYR A 463 -12.84 -15.42 -0.62
N LYS A 464 -13.70 -15.99 -1.43
CA LYS A 464 -15.12 -15.67 -1.39
C LYS A 464 -15.73 -16.30 -0.16
N ASP A 465 -16.56 -15.56 0.55
CA ASP A 465 -17.23 -16.04 1.75
C ASP A 465 -17.99 -17.35 1.50
N GLY A 466 -17.68 -18.35 2.32
CA GLY A 466 -18.30 -19.67 2.25
C GLY A 466 -17.89 -20.53 1.05
N SER A 467 -16.88 -20.13 0.28
CA SER A 467 -16.36 -20.92 -0.84
C SER A 467 -14.86 -21.14 -0.70
N PRO A 468 -14.37 -22.37 -0.54
CA PRO A 468 -12.94 -22.67 -0.58
C PRO A 468 -12.37 -22.69 -2.00
N GLU A 469 -13.23 -22.62 -3.02
CA GLU A 469 -12.84 -22.76 -4.43
C GLU A 469 -12.65 -21.42 -5.15
N GLU A 470 -13.26 -20.34 -4.62
CA GLU A 470 -13.25 -19.04 -5.31
C GLU A 470 -12.36 -18.02 -4.60
N MET A 471 -11.41 -17.46 -5.35
CA MET A 471 -10.50 -16.43 -4.85
C MET A 471 -10.30 -15.29 -5.85
N LEU A 472 -9.99 -14.12 -5.30
CA LEU A 472 -9.44 -12.98 -6.03
C LEU A 472 -8.00 -12.73 -5.61
N PHE A 473 -7.18 -12.32 -6.58
CA PHE A 473 -5.81 -11.87 -6.38
C PHE A 473 -5.64 -10.48 -6.96
N GLY A 474 -5.07 -9.59 -6.19
CA GLY A 474 -4.62 -8.27 -6.64
C GLY A 474 -3.12 -8.27 -6.86
N SER A 475 -2.67 -7.82 -8.02
CA SER A 475 -1.26 -7.80 -8.43
C SER A 475 -0.87 -6.47 -9.08
N ASP A 476 0.39 -6.32 -9.51
CA ASP A 476 0.82 -5.17 -10.32
C ASP A 476 0.09 -5.09 -11.68
N GLY A 477 -0.50 -6.19 -12.14
CA GLY A 477 -1.24 -6.27 -13.39
C GLY A 477 -2.76 -6.14 -13.27
N GLY A 478 -3.30 -5.98 -12.08
CA GLY A 478 -4.74 -5.88 -11.84
C GLY A 478 -5.29 -7.02 -11.00
N VAL A 479 -6.55 -7.39 -11.24
CA VAL A 479 -7.28 -8.43 -10.50
C VAL A 479 -7.36 -9.71 -11.31
N PHE A 480 -7.06 -10.82 -10.66
CA PHE A 480 -7.21 -12.18 -11.20
C PHE A 480 -8.24 -12.95 -10.35
N TYR A 481 -9.00 -13.81 -11.00
CA TYR A 481 -10.03 -14.65 -10.39
C TYR A 481 -9.75 -16.12 -10.68
N THR A 482 -9.94 -16.96 -9.66
CA THR A 482 -10.00 -18.41 -9.82
C THR A 482 -11.27 -18.98 -9.23
N SER A 483 -11.77 -20.09 -9.81
CA SER A 483 -12.92 -20.87 -9.33
C SER A 483 -12.54 -22.29 -8.92
N ASN A 484 -11.27 -22.59 -8.78
CA ASN A 484 -10.79 -23.93 -8.42
C ASN A 484 -9.60 -23.90 -7.44
N ALA A 485 -9.54 -22.89 -6.56
CA ALA A 485 -8.51 -22.73 -5.55
C ALA A 485 -8.31 -24.01 -4.70
N GLY A 486 -9.38 -24.72 -4.36
CA GLY A 486 -9.33 -25.96 -3.57
C GLY A 486 -8.71 -27.16 -4.31
N SER A 487 -8.71 -27.21 -5.63
CA SER A 487 -8.48 -28.45 -6.41
C SER A 487 -7.15 -28.54 -7.17
N GLY A 488 -6.16 -27.70 -6.85
CA GLY A 488 -4.77 -28.01 -7.25
C GLY A 488 -4.15 -27.17 -8.34
N ASN A 489 -4.72 -26.84 -9.46
CA ASN A 489 -4.23 -25.83 -10.41
C ASN A 489 -5.34 -24.81 -10.59
N PRO A 490 -5.27 -23.67 -9.89
CA PRO A 490 -6.26 -22.61 -9.99
C PRO A 490 -6.27 -21.92 -11.34
#